data_c409ecdef60c877337ddc709ac763004
#
_entry.id   c409ecdef60c877337ddc709ac763004
#
_cell.length_a   1.000
_cell.length_b   1.000
_cell.length_c   1.000
_cell.angle_alpha   90.00
_cell.angle_beta   90.00
_cell.angle_gamma   90.00
#
_symmetry.space_group_name_H-M   'P 1'
#
loop_
_entity.id
_entity.type
_entity.pdbx_description
1 polymer ?
#
loop_
_entity_poly.entity_id
_entity_poly.type
_entity_poly.pdbx_seq_one_letter_code
_entity_poly.pdbx_strand_id
1 'polypeptide(L)'
;MARKKKSRHYFTKEHEDAVVKYARSDSRDEKQQLYIEWIQPAFHELVNKIVYTYKFSNLPNIDYLMEECKLWLTTILDKYDPDKGSKAFSYFSVITKNWFIHKVKKNATKTRREINFDDINHNLEQKYLSQDEVYISNREYAEFWKFFKTEMGSWHELKLKPNERKVLK
;
A
#
# COMPACT_ATOMS: atom_id res chain seq x y z
N MET A 1 -14.87 9.69 -47.54
CA MET A 1 -14.32 10.61 -46.52
C MET A 1 -14.95 10.30 -45.15
N ALA A 2 -14.21 9.73 -44.24
CA ALA A 2 -14.71 9.38 -42.91
C ALA A 2 -14.89 10.65 -42.06
N ARG A 3 -16.12 10.93 -41.63
CA ARG A 3 -16.42 12.02 -40.68
C ARG A 3 -15.65 11.78 -39.38
N LYS A 4 -14.64 12.60 -39.06
CA LYS A 4 -14.03 12.64 -37.71
C LYS A 4 -15.16 12.88 -36.70
N LYS A 5 -15.45 11.88 -35.85
CA LYS A 5 -16.31 12.07 -34.67
C LYS A 5 -15.70 13.16 -33.83
N LYS A 6 -16.39 14.32 -33.70
CA LYS A 6 -16.03 15.37 -32.74
C LYS A 6 -16.03 14.72 -31.37
N SER A 7 -14.88 14.73 -30.69
CA SER A 7 -14.80 14.30 -29.29
C SER A 7 -15.74 15.18 -28.47
N ARG A 8 -16.77 14.60 -27.88
CA ARG A 8 -17.63 15.32 -26.92
C ARG A 8 -16.75 15.75 -25.76
N HIS A 9 -16.59 17.05 -25.60
CA HIS A 9 -15.93 17.59 -24.41
C HIS A 9 -16.81 17.25 -23.21
N TYR A 10 -16.33 16.41 -22.31
CA TYR A 10 -17.03 16.00 -21.09
C TYR A 10 -17.03 17.08 -20.01
N PHE A 11 -16.12 18.07 -20.11
CA PHE A 11 -16.06 19.24 -19.27
C PHE A 11 -16.30 20.47 -20.14
N THR A 12 -17.50 20.99 -20.09
CA THR A 12 -17.95 22.15 -20.91
C THR A 12 -17.84 23.42 -20.09
N LYS A 13 -18.15 24.57 -20.74
CA LYS A 13 -18.23 25.85 -20.06
C LYS A 13 -19.29 25.85 -18.95
N GLU A 14 -20.39 25.12 -19.13
CA GLU A 14 -21.46 24.98 -18.14
C GLU A 14 -20.96 24.34 -16.85
N HIS A 15 -20.10 23.30 -16.94
CA HIS A 15 -19.45 22.68 -15.77
C HIS A 15 -18.48 23.64 -15.10
N GLU A 16 -17.73 24.45 -15.86
CA GLU A 16 -16.85 25.50 -15.33
C GLU A 16 -17.65 26.52 -14.52
N ASP A 17 -18.75 27.03 -15.12
CA ASP A 17 -19.64 28.00 -14.47
C ASP A 17 -20.31 27.42 -13.22
N ALA A 18 -20.68 26.13 -13.25
CA ALA A 18 -21.24 25.43 -12.07
C ALA A 18 -20.22 25.33 -10.91
N VAL A 19 -18.95 25.03 -11.22
CA VAL A 19 -17.89 25.01 -10.20
C VAL A 19 -17.63 26.40 -9.61
N VAL A 20 -17.64 27.45 -10.43
CA VAL A 20 -17.48 28.84 -9.97
C VAL A 20 -18.66 29.25 -9.08
N LYS A 21 -19.89 28.93 -9.49
CA LYS A 21 -21.09 29.17 -8.65
C LYS A 21 -21.02 28.43 -7.33
N TYR A 22 -20.63 27.16 -7.35
CA TYR A 22 -20.43 26.35 -6.16
C TYR A 22 -19.45 27.02 -5.19
N ALA A 23 -18.30 27.48 -5.69
CA ALA A 23 -17.26 28.13 -4.87
C ALA A 23 -17.75 29.45 -4.24
N ARG A 24 -18.65 30.17 -4.91
CA ARG A 24 -19.16 31.49 -4.46
C ARG A 24 -20.45 31.40 -3.65
N SER A 25 -21.16 30.27 -3.70
CA SER A 25 -22.42 30.10 -2.97
C SER A 25 -22.13 29.84 -1.48
N ASP A 26 -22.93 30.45 -0.60
CA ASP A 26 -22.95 30.17 0.84
C ASP A 26 -24.07 29.21 1.23
N SER A 27 -25.04 28.98 0.31
CA SER A 27 -26.16 28.10 0.55
C SER A 27 -25.75 26.62 0.37
N ARG A 28 -25.97 25.82 1.41
CA ARG A 28 -25.71 24.38 1.39
C ARG A 28 -26.55 23.63 0.36
N ASP A 29 -27.84 24.02 0.24
CA ASP A 29 -28.78 23.35 -0.67
C ASP A 29 -28.41 23.65 -2.14
N GLU A 30 -28.04 24.88 -2.46
CA GLU A 30 -27.57 25.26 -3.78
C GLU A 30 -26.26 24.53 -4.15
N LYS A 31 -25.29 24.45 -3.23
CA LYS A 31 -24.06 23.67 -3.40
C LYS A 31 -24.36 22.21 -3.69
N GLN A 32 -25.28 21.62 -2.95
CA GLN A 32 -25.64 20.21 -3.13
C GLN A 32 -26.30 19.97 -4.50
N GLN A 33 -27.18 20.86 -4.94
CA GLN A 33 -27.80 20.75 -6.28
C GLN A 33 -26.76 20.88 -7.39
N LEU A 34 -25.91 21.91 -7.35
CA LEU A 34 -24.82 22.10 -8.33
C LEU A 34 -23.86 20.93 -8.37
N TYR A 35 -23.55 20.35 -7.20
CA TYR A 35 -22.69 19.19 -7.13
C TYR A 35 -23.31 17.97 -7.81
N ILE A 36 -24.54 17.60 -7.46
CA ILE A 36 -25.20 16.39 -7.98
C ILE A 36 -25.48 16.53 -9.48
N GLU A 37 -25.94 17.69 -9.91
CA GLU A 37 -26.38 17.86 -11.29
C GLU A 37 -25.21 18.04 -12.29
N TRP A 38 -24.17 18.79 -11.90
CA TRP A 38 -23.11 19.20 -12.82
C TRP A 38 -21.72 18.70 -12.46
N ILE A 39 -21.33 18.79 -11.19
CA ILE A 39 -19.93 18.56 -10.80
C ILE A 39 -19.62 17.08 -10.65
N GLN A 40 -20.49 16.32 -10.02
CA GLN A 40 -20.30 14.89 -9.81
C GLN A 40 -20.15 14.10 -11.11
N PRO A 41 -21.02 14.25 -12.14
CA PRO A 41 -20.85 13.57 -13.42
C PRO A 41 -19.56 13.98 -14.12
N ALA A 42 -19.19 15.28 -14.07
CA ALA A 42 -17.97 15.80 -14.66
C ALA A 42 -16.71 15.21 -13.98
N PHE A 43 -16.70 15.09 -12.66
CA PHE A 43 -15.62 14.45 -11.92
C PHE A 43 -15.50 12.96 -12.22
N HIS A 44 -16.63 12.27 -12.38
CA HIS A 44 -16.64 10.87 -12.76
C HIS A 44 -15.91 10.65 -14.10
N GLU A 45 -16.29 11.42 -15.12
CA GLU A 45 -15.66 11.37 -16.43
C GLU A 45 -14.20 11.83 -16.39
N LEU A 46 -13.87 12.84 -15.59
CA LEU A 46 -12.50 13.34 -15.40
C LEU A 46 -11.58 12.24 -14.88
N VAL A 47 -11.98 11.57 -13.81
CA VAL A 47 -11.19 10.50 -13.19
C VAL A 47 -11.00 9.36 -14.19
N ASN A 48 -12.08 8.90 -14.82
CA ASN A 48 -12.01 7.86 -15.85
C ASN A 48 -11.04 8.23 -16.98
N LYS A 49 -11.17 9.42 -17.56
CA LYS A 49 -10.30 9.88 -18.64
C LYS A 49 -8.83 9.95 -18.22
N ILE A 50 -8.54 10.42 -17.02
CA ILE A 50 -7.17 10.50 -16.50
C ILE A 50 -6.58 9.11 -16.31
N VAL A 51 -7.32 8.19 -15.71
CA VAL A 51 -6.85 6.81 -15.48
C VAL A 51 -6.48 6.13 -16.79
N TYR A 52 -7.34 6.22 -17.81
CA TYR A 52 -7.07 5.58 -19.10
C TYR A 52 -6.01 6.33 -19.93
N THR A 53 -6.01 7.66 -19.93
CA THR A 53 -5.06 8.47 -20.69
C THR A 53 -3.61 8.29 -20.19
N TYR A 54 -3.43 8.25 -18.88
CA TYR A 54 -2.10 8.09 -18.27
C TYR A 54 -1.77 6.64 -17.88
N LYS A 55 -2.60 5.67 -18.32
CA LYS A 55 -2.39 4.23 -18.10
C LYS A 55 -2.23 3.83 -16.62
N PHE A 56 -2.98 4.48 -15.73
CA PHE A 56 -3.03 4.09 -14.32
C PHE A 56 -3.84 2.81 -14.08
N SER A 57 -4.49 2.27 -15.12
CA SER A 57 -5.26 1.02 -15.06
C SER A 57 -4.48 -0.20 -14.57
N ASN A 58 -3.14 -0.15 -14.62
CA ASN A 58 -2.28 -1.23 -14.13
C ASN A 58 -2.08 -1.24 -12.60
N LEU A 59 -2.64 -0.26 -11.89
CA LEU A 59 -2.60 -0.26 -10.42
C LEU A 59 -3.50 -1.35 -9.84
N PRO A 60 -3.07 -2.04 -8.78
CA PRO A 60 -3.95 -2.96 -8.08
C PRO A 60 -5.14 -2.20 -7.48
N ASN A 61 -6.32 -2.82 -7.52
CA ASN A 61 -7.56 -2.27 -7.00
C ASN A 61 -7.93 -0.90 -7.62
N ILE A 62 -7.71 -0.73 -8.93
CA ILE A 62 -7.93 0.55 -9.63
C ILE A 62 -9.36 1.07 -9.44
N ASP A 63 -10.37 0.21 -9.48
CA ASP A 63 -11.77 0.62 -9.30
C ASP A 63 -12.00 1.27 -7.95
N TYR A 64 -11.45 0.67 -6.89
CA TYR A 64 -11.48 1.24 -5.54
C TYR A 64 -10.74 2.59 -5.48
N LEU A 65 -9.57 2.69 -6.12
CA LEU A 65 -8.80 3.94 -6.16
C LEU A 65 -9.52 5.04 -6.94
N MET A 66 -10.28 4.69 -7.97
CA MET A 66 -11.10 5.66 -8.71
C MET A 66 -12.21 6.22 -7.82
N GLU A 67 -12.91 5.39 -7.07
CA GLU A 67 -13.94 5.85 -6.12
C GLU A 67 -13.33 6.68 -4.98
N GLU A 68 -12.20 6.25 -4.42
CA GLU A 68 -11.47 7.02 -3.40
C GLU A 68 -11.04 8.40 -3.94
N CYS A 69 -10.59 8.46 -5.18
CA CYS A 69 -10.22 9.73 -5.83
C CYS A 69 -11.42 10.66 -6.00
N LYS A 70 -12.58 10.14 -6.42
CA LYS A 70 -13.83 10.91 -6.57
C LYS A 70 -14.26 11.51 -5.24
N LEU A 71 -14.26 10.71 -4.16
CA LEU A 71 -14.55 11.19 -2.80
C LEU A 71 -13.55 12.24 -2.34
N TRP A 72 -12.27 12.03 -2.61
CA TRP A 72 -11.25 13.01 -2.27
C TRP A 72 -11.42 14.33 -3.03
N LEU A 73 -11.82 14.30 -4.31
CA LEU A 73 -12.10 15.50 -5.08
C LEU A 73 -13.21 16.36 -4.49
N THR A 74 -14.20 15.77 -3.83
CA THR A 74 -15.25 16.55 -3.13
C THR A 74 -14.66 17.42 -2.02
N THR A 75 -13.68 16.89 -1.30
CA THR A 75 -12.99 17.65 -0.23
C THR A 75 -12.10 18.75 -0.75
N ILE A 76 -11.61 18.60 -1.99
CA ILE A 76 -10.77 19.60 -2.67
C ILE A 76 -11.62 20.66 -3.35
N LEU A 77 -12.86 20.35 -3.71
CA LEU A 77 -13.77 21.27 -4.37
C LEU A 77 -13.99 22.54 -3.52
N ASP A 78 -14.11 22.41 -2.21
CA ASP A 78 -14.26 23.53 -1.28
C ASP A 78 -13.01 24.43 -1.20
N LYS A 79 -11.86 23.94 -1.66
CA LYS A 79 -10.58 24.68 -1.66
C LYS A 79 -10.31 25.37 -2.99
N TYR A 80 -11.15 25.16 -3.98
CA TYR A 80 -10.98 25.80 -5.27
C TYR A 80 -11.37 27.27 -5.19
N ASP A 81 -10.44 28.12 -5.62
CA ASP A 81 -10.61 29.56 -5.66
C ASP A 81 -10.61 30.03 -7.13
N PRO A 82 -11.77 30.47 -7.67
CA PRO A 82 -11.88 30.93 -9.04
C PRO A 82 -11.08 32.23 -9.31
N ASP A 83 -10.80 33.03 -8.28
CA ASP A 83 -10.13 34.31 -8.45
C ASP A 83 -8.61 34.18 -8.62
N LYS A 84 -8.05 32.98 -8.38
CA LYS A 84 -6.65 32.64 -8.71
C LYS A 84 -6.36 32.46 -10.19
N GLY A 85 -7.34 32.61 -11.06
CA GLY A 85 -7.17 32.66 -12.53
C GLY A 85 -6.97 31.29 -13.20
N SER A 86 -6.94 30.19 -12.47
CA SER A 86 -6.87 28.84 -13.04
C SER A 86 -8.28 28.32 -13.38
N LYS A 87 -8.47 27.77 -14.57
CA LYS A 87 -9.73 27.10 -14.93
C LYS A 87 -9.93 25.88 -14.09
N ALA A 88 -11.16 25.63 -13.64
CA ALA A 88 -11.53 24.47 -12.82
C ALA A 88 -11.08 23.15 -13.47
N PHE A 89 -11.32 22.97 -14.77
CA PHE A 89 -10.85 21.78 -15.48
C PHE A 89 -9.34 21.55 -15.35
N SER A 90 -8.54 22.58 -15.58
CA SER A 90 -7.08 22.48 -15.49
C SER A 90 -6.63 22.17 -14.04
N TYR A 91 -7.22 22.86 -13.07
CA TYR A 91 -6.93 22.66 -11.66
C TYR A 91 -7.22 21.20 -11.21
N PHE A 92 -8.44 20.72 -11.45
CA PHE A 92 -8.82 19.36 -11.03
C PHE A 92 -8.10 18.27 -11.84
N SER A 93 -7.79 18.50 -13.12
CA SER A 93 -7.02 17.55 -13.93
C SER A 93 -5.60 17.34 -13.39
N VAL A 94 -4.91 18.41 -13.03
CA VAL A 94 -3.55 18.33 -12.46
C VAL A 94 -3.57 17.64 -11.10
N ILE A 95 -4.51 18.00 -10.24
CA ILE A 95 -4.64 17.42 -8.90
C ILE A 95 -4.95 15.93 -8.99
N THR A 96 -5.92 15.54 -9.81
CA THR A 96 -6.29 14.13 -10.03
C THR A 96 -5.10 13.31 -10.54
N LYS A 97 -4.39 13.83 -11.55
CA LYS A 97 -3.18 13.18 -12.07
C LYS A 97 -2.12 12.98 -10.98
N ASN A 98 -1.84 14.04 -10.21
CA ASN A 98 -0.84 13.99 -9.14
C ASN A 98 -1.24 13.01 -8.03
N TRP A 99 -2.53 12.91 -7.72
CA TRP A 99 -3.04 11.94 -6.77
C TRP A 99 -2.75 10.49 -7.21
N PHE A 100 -3.02 10.14 -8.47
CA PHE A 100 -2.69 8.82 -9.00
C PHE A 100 -1.17 8.58 -9.06
N ILE A 101 -0.36 9.57 -9.46
CA ILE A 101 1.11 9.46 -9.43
C ILE A 101 1.59 9.13 -8.01
N HIS A 102 1.01 9.76 -6.98
CA HIS A 102 1.34 9.45 -5.60
C HIS A 102 0.97 8.01 -5.22
N LYS A 103 -0.20 7.50 -5.65
CA LYS A 103 -0.60 6.10 -5.44
C LYS A 103 0.35 5.12 -6.15
N VAL A 104 0.79 5.42 -7.38
CA VAL A 104 1.82 4.62 -8.11
C VAL A 104 3.11 4.55 -7.30
N LYS A 105 3.64 5.68 -6.83
CA LYS A 105 4.86 5.72 -6.03
C LYS A 105 4.72 4.93 -4.72
N LYS A 106 3.59 5.08 -4.04
CA LYS A 106 3.30 4.35 -2.80
C LYS A 106 3.23 2.84 -3.06
N ASN A 107 2.56 2.42 -4.13
CA ASN A 107 2.48 1.01 -4.52
C ASN A 107 3.87 0.44 -4.87
N ALA A 108 4.67 1.15 -5.67
CA ALA A 108 6.02 0.73 -6.00
C ALA A 108 6.92 0.58 -4.76
N THR A 109 6.77 1.48 -3.78
CA THR A 109 7.50 1.38 -2.51
C THR A 109 7.01 0.19 -1.69
N LYS A 110 5.71 -0.07 -1.68
CA LYS A 110 5.11 -1.23 -1.01
C LYS A 110 5.65 -2.53 -1.61
N THR A 111 5.58 -2.68 -2.93
CA THR A 111 6.07 -3.86 -3.66
C THR A 111 7.56 -4.13 -3.44
N ARG A 112 8.38 -3.09 -3.23
CA ARG A 112 9.82 -3.26 -2.92
C ARG A 112 10.08 -3.74 -1.50
N ARG A 113 9.19 -3.45 -0.57
CA ARG A 113 9.36 -3.76 0.86
C ARG A 113 8.65 -5.04 1.27
N GLU A 114 7.57 -5.37 0.59
CA GLU A 114 6.74 -6.54 0.87
C GLU A 114 7.05 -7.60 -0.19
N ILE A 115 7.57 -8.73 0.24
CA ILE A 115 7.71 -9.94 -0.56
C ILE A 115 6.46 -10.78 -0.26
N ASN A 116 5.77 -11.26 -1.29
CA ASN A 116 4.70 -12.22 -1.10
C ASN A 116 5.25 -13.47 -0.40
N PHE A 117 4.49 -14.02 0.52
CA PHE A 117 4.88 -15.25 1.21
C PHE A 117 5.17 -16.39 0.23
N ASP A 118 4.42 -16.47 -0.86
CA ASP A 118 4.58 -17.47 -1.91
C ASP A 118 5.89 -17.30 -2.72
N ASP A 119 6.47 -16.09 -2.72
CA ASP A 119 7.74 -15.76 -3.38
C ASP A 119 8.95 -15.92 -2.45
N ILE A 120 8.73 -16.35 -1.18
CA ILE A 120 9.83 -16.69 -0.28
C ILE A 120 10.55 -17.88 -0.87
N ASN A 121 11.72 -17.59 -1.44
CA ASN A 121 12.56 -18.59 -2.08
C ASN A 121 12.86 -19.72 -1.06
N HIS A 122 12.67 -20.97 -1.48
CA HIS A 122 12.92 -22.19 -0.71
C HIS A 122 14.26 -22.17 0.06
N ASN A 123 15.25 -21.44 -0.45
CA ASN A 123 16.54 -21.22 0.23
C ASN A 123 16.45 -20.41 1.53
N LEU A 124 15.46 -19.49 1.65
CA LEU A 124 15.23 -18.73 2.87
C LEU A 124 14.48 -19.59 3.89
N GLU A 125 13.53 -20.37 3.44
CA GLU A 125 12.81 -21.33 4.26
C GLU A 125 13.76 -22.37 4.86
N GLN A 126 14.64 -22.97 4.06
CA GLN A 126 15.69 -23.86 4.55
C GLN A 126 16.65 -23.18 5.54
N LYS A 127 16.98 -21.91 5.33
CA LYS A 127 17.86 -21.19 6.24
C LYS A 127 17.23 -20.95 7.62
N TYR A 128 15.94 -20.68 7.67
CA TYR A 128 15.22 -20.52 8.95
C TYR A 128 15.03 -21.89 9.65
N LEU A 129 14.62 -22.92 8.92
CA LEU A 129 14.53 -24.27 9.45
C LEU A 129 15.88 -24.79 9.96
N SER A 130 16.98 -24.53 9.24
CA SER A 130 18.31 -24.91 9.68
C SER A 130 18.78 -24.18 10.96
N GLN A 131 18.33 -22.96 11.19
CA GLN A 131 18.61 -22.24 12.44
C GLN A 131 17.88 -22.86 13.63
N ASP A 132 16.64 -23.29 13.44
CA ASP A 132 15.86 -23.96 14.47
C ASP A 132 16.46 -25.35 14.81
N GLU A 133 16.89 -26.10 13.81
CA GLU A 133 17.60 -27.38 13.99
C GLU A 133 18.91 -27.20 14.77
N VAL A 134 19.70 -26.17 14.47
CA VAL A 134 20.93 -25.85 15.18
C VAL A 134 20.63 -25.46 16.63
N TYR A 135 19.56 -24.68 16.86
CA TYR A 135 19.17 -24.29 18.22
C TYR A 135 18.73 -25.50 19.05
N ILE A 136 17.90 -26.38 18.48
CA ILE A 136 17.44 -27.62 19.14
C ILE A 136 18.64 -28.51 19.46
N SER A 137 19.54 -28.74 18.49
CA SER A 137 20.74 -29.55 18.69
C SER A 137 21.66 -29.00 19.79
N ASN A 138 21.86 -27.68 19.84
CA ASN A 138 22.68 -27.04 20.89
C ASN A 138 22.04 -27.17 22.27
N ARG A 139 20.71 -27.10 22.36
CA ARG A 139 19.98 -27.28 23.59
C ARG A 139 20.07 -28.71 24.10
N GLU A 140 19.85 -29.70 23.24
CA GLU A 140 19.97 -31.12 23.56
C GLU A 140 21.39 -31.46 24.02
N TYR A 141 22.42 -30.91 23.36
CA TYR A 141 23.80 -31.04 23.74
C TYR A 141 24.08 -30.44 25.13
N ALA A 142 23.55 -29.27 25.42
CA ALA A 142 23.70 -28.62 26.70
C ALA A 142 23.00 -29.42 27.86
N GLU A 143 21.80 -29.94 27.58
CA GLU A 143 21.06 -30.80 28.53
C GLU A 143 21.78 -32.13 28.75
N PHE A 144 22.34 -32.75 27.71
CA PHE A 144 23.17 -33.94 27.85
C PHE A 144 24.37 -33.70 28.75
N TRP A 145 25.14 -32.63 28.53
CA TRP A 145 26.30 -32.33 29.36
C TRP A 145 25.95 -31.98 30.81
N LYS A 146 24.81 -31.35 31.03
CA LYS A 146 24.30 -31.08 32.37
C LYS A 146 23.96 -32.39 33.09
N PHE A 147 23.23 -33.28 32.45
CA PHE A 147 22.91 -34.61 32.96
C PHE A 147 24.18 -35.41 33.26
N PHE A 148 25.11 -35.48 32.29
CA PHE A 148 26.35 -36.22 32.41
C PHE A 148 27.22 -35.72 33.59
N LYS A 149 27.32 -34.40 33.80
CA LYS A 149 28.04 -33.83 34.95
C LYS A 149 27.40 -34.20 36.28
N THR A 150 26.09 -34.27 36.33
CA THR A 150 25.33 -34.63 37.53
C THR A 150 25.58 -36.11 37.87
N GLU A 151 25.53 -36.98 36.90
CA GLU A 151 25.82 -38.39 37.04
C GLU A 151 27.27 -38.65 37.45
N MET A 152 28.23 -37.95 36.80
CA MET A 152 29.66 -38.05 37.19
C MET A 152 29.90 -37.68 38.65
N GLY A 153 29.11 -36.75 39.22
CA GLY A 153 29.19 -36.43 40.65
C GLY A 153 28.89 -37.63 41.55
N SER A 154 27.96 -38.51 41.16
CA SER A 154 27.61 -39.71 41.87
C SER A 154 28.64 -40.85 41.72
N TRP A 155 29.47 -40.82 40.70
CA TRP A 155 30.50 -41.85 40.45
C TRP A 155 31.61 -41.87 41.48
N HIS A 156 31.80 -40.80 42.26
CA HIS A 156 32.72 -40.80 43.38
C HIS A 156 32.32 -41.75 44.50
N GLU A 157 31.08 -42.19 44.54
CA GLU A 157 30.55 -43.16 45.48
C GLU A 157 30.77 -44.61 45.04
N LEU A 158 31.06 -44.79 43.71
CA LEU A 158 31.40 -46.12 43.17
C LEU A 158 32.83 -46.53 43.61
N LYS A 159 32.96 -47.83 43.96
CA LYS A 159 34.29 -48.41 44.26
C LYS A 159 35.16 -48.57 42.99
N LEU A 160 35.62 -47.41 42.46
CA LEU A 160 36.52 -47.38 41.33
C LEU A 160 37.94 -47.75 41.69
N LYS A 161 38.61 -48.48 40.83
CA LYS A 161 40.04 -48.83 40.96
C LYS A 161 40.90 -47.53 40.83
N PRO A 162 42.10 -47.48 41.43
CA PRO A 162 42.96 -46.30 41.44
C PRO A 162 43.26 -45.71 40.06
N ASN A 163 43.33 -46.54 39.03
CA ASN A 163 43.59 -46.12 37.64
C ASN A 163 42.35 -45.50 36.97
N GLU A 164 41.17 -45.96 37.36
CA GLU A 164 39.88 -45.46 36.86
C GLU A 164 39.53 -44.06 37.46
N ARG A 165 39.98 -43.77 38.66
CA ARG A 165 39.86 -42.47 39.31
C ARG A 165 40.73 -41.38 38.67
N LYS A 166 41.80 -41.75 37.96
CA LYS A 166 42.69 -40.78 37.30
C LYS A 166 42.08 -40.22 36.03
N VAL A 167 41.15 -40.92 35.38
CA VAL A 167 40.47 -40.51 34.15
C VAL A 167 39.35 -39.51 34.43
N LEU A 168 38.84 -39.45 35.68
CA LEU A 168 37.74 -38.59 36.12
C LEU A 168 38.20 -37.26 36.75
N LYS A 169 39.47 -36.98 36.79
CA LYS A 169 40.07 -35.69 37.16
C LYS A 169 40.34 -34.83 35.93
#